data_dc2cce0048ae91356348487399516e08
#
_entry.id   dc2cce0048ae91356348487399516e08
#
_cell.length_a   1.000
_cell.length_b   1.000
_cell.length_c   1.000
_cell.angle_alpha   90.00
_cell.angle_beta   90.00
_cell.angle_gamma   90.00
#
_symmetry.space_group_name_H-M   'P 1'
#
loop_
_entity.id
_entity.type
_entity.pdbx_description
1 polymer ?
#
loop_
_entity_poly.entity_id
_entity_poly.type
_entity_poly.pdbx_seq_one_letter_code
_entity_poly.pdbx_strand_id
1 'polypeptide(L)'
;FRSLKALPKSHILVLKGCVSHDKLRDKIMSDVPWALHILFESFDGTCSMKQIKKELCPELLSDSQWTTWSRTAKGILMTDEHYDVSPETDAFILRPTPVTYDEKQLSIFNSHEKFNDKVKDLKKFLSDKGNTDSESFYAMIQYFSKILEARKDQSSADPETMGSYLLLDD
;
A
#
# COMPACT_ATOMS: atom_id res chain seq x y z
N PHE A 1 1.95 37.18 -1.90
CA PHE A 1 0.99 36.77 -0.84
C PHE A 1 0.56 35.34 -1.13
N ARG A 2 1.03 34.35 -0.33
CA ARG A 2 0.47 32.99 -0.39
C ARG A 2 -0.94 33.06 0.19
N SER A 3 -1.93 32.70 -0.60
CA SER A 3 -3.33 32.61 -0.16
C SER A 3 -3.42 31.62 1.02
N LEU A 4 -3.84 32.09 2.17
CA LEU A 4 -4.13 31.24 3.32
C LEU A 4 -5.41 30.45 3.01
N LYS A 5 -5.28 29.14 2.82
CA LYS A 5 -6.41 28.24 2.62
C LYS A 5 -6.89 27.76 4.00
N ALA A 6 -8.16 27.98 4.34
CA ALA A 6 -8.73 27.44 5.56
C ALA A 6 -8.75 25.90 5.49
N LEU A 7 -8.27 25.25 6.54
CA LEU A 7 -8.30 23.80 6.63
C LEU A 7 -9.71 23.32 6.97
N PRO A 8 -10.17 22.18 6.43
CA PRO A 8 -11.44 21.56 6.80
C PRO A 8 -11.47 21.23 8.30
N LYS A 9 -12.66 21.23 8.90
CA LYS A 9 -12.84 20.86 10.32
C LYS A 9 -12.38 19.42 10.63
N SER A 10 -12.43 18.55 9.64
CA SER A 10 -11.95 17.16 9.70
C SER A 10 -10.44 17.04 9.60
N HIS A 11 -9.70 18.09 9.23
CA HIS A 11 -8.26 18.02 9.07
C HIS A 11 -7.55 17.67 10.38
N ILE A 12 -6.59 16.74 10.36
CA ILE A 12 -5.91 16.24 11.57
C ILE A 12 -5.31 17.34 12.44
N LEU A 13 -4.74 18.38 11.83
CA LEU A 13 -4.19 19.54 12.57
C LEU A 13 -5.28 20.34 13.28
N VAL A 14 -6.47 20.45 12.70
CA VAL A 14 -7.62 21.13 13.33
C VAL A 14 -8.13 20.28 14.49
N LEU A 15 -8.22 18.98 14.31
CA LEU A 15 -8.64 18.07 15.38
C LEU A 15 -7.66 18.09 16.55
N LYS A 16 -6.35 18.13 16.32
CA LYS A 16 -5.34 18.29 17.37
C LYS A 16 -5.48 19.60 18.15
N GLY A 17 -5.86 20.68 17.47
CA GLY A 17 -6.06 21.98 18.12
C GLY A 17 -7.39 22.15 18.83
N CYS A 18 -8.44 21.42 18.43
CA CYS A 18 -9.81 21.64 18.92
C CYS A 18 -10.32 20.52 19.84
N VAL A 19 -9.71 19.33 19.81
CA VAL A 19 -10.14 18.17 20.62
C VAL A 19 -9.04 17.85 21.63
N SER A 20 -9.42 17.43 22.84
CA SER A 20 -8.40 17.00 23.82
C SER A 20 -7.64 15.80 23.27
N HIS A 21 -6.32 15.79 23.49
CA HIS A 21 -5.43 14.74 22.98
C HIS A 21 -5.86 13.34 23.44
N ASP A 22 -6.36 13.18 24.66
CA ASP A 22 -6.83 11.89 25.17
C ASP A 22 -8.04 11.38 24.39
N LYS A 23 -9.04 12.22 24.16
CA LYS A 23 -10.23 11.85 23.36
C LYS A 23 -9.87 11.55 21.91
N LEU A 24 -8.96 12.33 21.33
CA LEU A 24 -8.50 12.10 19.94
C LEU A 24 -7.70 10.81 19.85
N ARG A 25 -6.83 10.53 20.82
CA ARG A 25 -6.08 9.26 20.93
C ARG A 25 -7.01 8.07 21.01
N ASP A 26 -7.99 8.13 21.94
CA ASP A 26 -8.95 7.03 22.13
C ASP A 26 -9.74 6.77 20.85
N LYS A 27 -10.14 7.81 20.11
CA LYS A 27 -10.83 7.66 18.83
C LYS A 27 -9.92 7.06 17.77
N ILE A 28 -8.67 7.52 17.65
CA ILE A 28 -7.68 6.98 16.72
C ILE A 28 -7.39 5.49 16.99
N MET A 29 -7.29 5.13 18.27
CA MET A 29 -6.99 3.75 18.67
C MET A 29 -8.20 2.82 18.48
N SER A 30 -9.41 3.31 18.74
CA SER A 30 -10.63 2.49 18.63
C SER A 30 -11.18 2.39 17.21
N ASP A 31 -10.89 3.34 16.33
CA ASP A 31 -11.45 3.43 14.98
C ASP A 31 -10.35 3.73 13.96
N VAL A 32 -9.56 2.69 13.66
CA VAL A 32 -8.43 2.80 12.72
C VAL A 32 -8.87 3.20 11.31
N PRO A 33 -9.97 2.67 10.73
CA PRO A 33 -10.46 3.10 9.43
C PRO A 33 -10.77 4.60 9.37
N TRP A 34 -11.47 5.14 10.38
CA TRP A 34 -11.74 6.56 10.49
C TRP A 34 -10.45 7.38 10.56
N ALA A 35 -9.49 6.94 11.38
CA ALA A 35 -8.21 7.64 11.53
C ALA A 35 -7.44 7.69 10.23
N LEU A 36 -7.41 6.59 9.48
CA LEU A 36 -6.79 6.54 8.15
C LEU A 36 -7.48 7.51 7.19
N HIS A 37 -8.80 7.47 7.09
CA HIS A 37 -9.56 8.36 6.21
C HIS A 37 -9.23 9.83 6.47
N ILE A 38 -9.29 10.28 7.74
CA ILE A 38 -8.93 11.65 8.13
C ILE A 38 -7.49 12.01 7.77
N LEU A 39 -6.54 11.11 7.99
CA LEU A 39 -5.14 11.34 7.64
C LEU A 39 -4.98 11.50 6.12
N PHE A 40 -5.58 10.61 5.34
CA PHE A 40 -5.50 10.71 3.87
C PHE A 40 -6.16 11.98 3.33
N GLU A 41 -7.35 12.35 3.83
CA GLU A 41 -7.97 13.64 3.48
C GLU A 41 -7.08 14.83 3.83
N SER A 42 -6.37 14.76 4.96
CA SER A 42 -5.46 15.81 5.41
C SER A 42 -4.19 15.95 4.56
N PHE A 43 -3.81 14.92 3.82
CA PHE A 43 -2.63 14.86 2.96
C PHE A 43 -3.00 14.72 1.46
N ASP A 44 -4.08 15.34 1.04
CA ASP A 44 -4.53 15.36 -0.36
C ASP A 44 -4.65 13.95 -0.99
N GLY A 45 -5.10 12.99 -0.18
CA GLY A 45 -5.38 11.62 -0.62
C GLY A 45 -4.16 10.71 -0.74
N THR A 46 -2.95 11.17 -0.43
CA THR A 46 -1.74 10.32 -0.53
C THR A 46 -0.92 10.41 0.74
N CYS A 47 -0.57 9.26 1.32
CA CYS A 47 0.18 9.23 2.57
C CYS A 47 1.04 7.96 2.71
N SER A 48 2.27 8.12 3.19
CA SER A 48 3.13 7.00 3.57
C SER A 48 2.99 6.66 5.06
N MET A 49 3.30 5.42 5.44
CA MET A 49 3.34 5.03 6.86
C MET A 49 4.31 5.89 7.68
N LYS A 50 5.37 6.40 7.05
CA LYS A 50 6.33 7.32 7.68
C LYS A 50 5.71 8.68 7.98
N GLN A 51 4.90 9.22 7.07
CA GLN A 51 4.17 10.47 7.28
C GLN A 51 3.12 10.31 8.38
N ILE A 52 2.36 9.19 8.36
CA ILE A 52 1.38 8.87 9.40
C ILE A 52 2.07 8.79 10.78
N LYS A 53 3.20 8.10 10.87
CA LYS A 53 3.97 8.03 12.12
C LYS A 53 4.38 9.43 12.61
N LYS A 54 4.92 10.24 11.74
CA LYS A 54 5.35 11.60 12.07
C LYS A 54 4.19 12.45 12.60
N GLU A 55 3.00 12.23 12.07
CA GLU A 55 1.81 12.99 12.47
C GLU A 55 1.23 12.52 13.80
N LEU A 56 1.24 11.23 14.05
CA LEU A 56 0.62 10.66 15.26
C LEU A 56 1.59 10.56 16.45
N CYS A 57 2.88 10.39 16.21
CA CYS A 57 3.88 10.15 17.25
C CYS A 57 4.85 11.33 17.42
N PRO A 58 5.28 11.66 18.62
CA PRO A 58 4.87 11.05 19.91
C PRO A 58 3.62 11.70 20.53
N GLU A 59 3.04 12.70 19.88
CA GLU A 59 2.03 13.60 20.46
C GLU A 59 0.73 12.87 20.83
N LEU A 60 0.22 12.01 19.95
CA LEU A 60 -1.03 11.26 20.15
C LEU A 60 -0.79 9.81 20.52
N LEU A 61 0.21 9.16 19.92
CA LEU A 61 0.54 7.75 20.17
C LEU A 61 1.96 7.60 20.68
N SER A 62 2.15 6.77 21.70
CA SER A 62 3.47 6.29 22.09
C SER A 62 4.03 5.29 21.08
N ASP A 63 5.34 5.00 21.09
CA ASP A 63 5.95 4.03 20.17
C ASP A 63 5.37 2.61 20.33
N SER A 64 4.98 2.21 21.52
CA SER A 64 4.31 0.92 21.76
C SER A 64 2.91 0.87 21.15
N GLN A 65 2.11 1.93 21.33
CA GLN A 65 0.79 2.07 20.72
C GLN A 65 0.89 2.12 19.19
N TRP A 66 1.86 2.87 18.67
CA TRP A 66 2.15 2.92 17.23
C TRP A 66 2.42 1.52 16.65
N THR A 67 3.23 0.71 17.32
CA THR A 67 3.58 -0.64 16.83
C THR A 67 2.33 -1.50 16.60
N THR A 68 1.38 -1.46 17.51
CA THR A 68 0.12 -2.22 17.40
C THR A 68 -0.80 -1.58 16.37
N TRP A 69 -1.01 -0.26 16.45
CA TRP A 69 -1.88 0.49 15.56
C TRP A 69 -1.43 0.39 14.09
N SER A 70 -0.14 0.57 13.83
CA SER A 70 0.40 0.55 12.48
C SER A 70 0.27 -0.81 11.78
N ARG A 71 0.31 -1.91 12.54
CA ARG A 71 0.05 -3.25 12.00
C ARG A 71 -1.38 -3.38 11.51
N THR A 72 -2.35 -2.94 12.30
CA THR A 72 -3.77 -2.93 11.94
C THR A 72 -4.02 -2.00 10.76
N ALA A 73 -3.48 -0.77 10.82
CA ALA A 73 -3.59 0.22 9.75
C ALA A 73 -3.04 -0.31 8.42
N LYS A 74 -1.85 -0.91 8.43
CA LYS A 74 -1.25 -1.52 7.24
C LYS A 74 -2.11 -2.68 6.70
N GLY A 75 -2.68 -3.49 7.57
CA GLY A 75 -3.64 -4.54 7.16
C GLY A 75 -4.82 -3.95 6.40
N ILE A 76 -5.46 -2.91 6.92
CA ILE A 76 -6.58 -2.22 6.26
C ILE A 76 -6.13 -1.64 4.91
N LEU A 77 -5.03 -0.88 4.88
CA LEU A 77 -4.51 -0.27 3.65
C LEU A 77 -4.22 -1.28 2.53
N MET A 78 -3.85 -2.51 2.90
CA MET A 78 -3.56 -3.58 1.95
C MET A 78 -4.81 -4.34 1.50
N THR A 79 -5.90 -4.34 2.27
CA THR A 79 -7.11 -5.14 1.99
C THR A 79 -8.31 -4.32 1.54
N ASP A 80 -8.43 -3.08 2.00
CA ASP A 80 -9.56 -2.20 1.66
C ASP A 80 -9.41 -1.68 0.22
N GLU A 81 -10.45 -1.82 -0.58
CA GLU A 81 -10.49 -1.47 -2.01
C GLU A 81 -10.39 0.03 -2.29
N HIS A 82 -10.63 0.87 -1.28
CA HIS A 82 -10.49 2.33 -1.41
C HIS A 82 -9.04 2.82 -1.29
N TYR A 83 -8.11 1.98 -0.85
CA TYR A 83 -6.70 2.32 -0.78
C TYR A 83 -5.90 1.53 -1.80
N ASP A 84 -5.08 2.22 -2.56
CA ASP A 84 -4.15 1.64 -3.53
C ASP A 84 -2.70 1.90 -3.12
N VAL A 85 -1.76 1.18 -3.70
CA VAL A 85 -0.32 1.35 -3.45
C VAL A 85 0.30 2.08 -4.63
N SER A 86 1.03 3.15 -4.34
CA SER A 86 1.79 3.86 -5.38
C SER A 86 2.94 2.97 -5.87
N PRO A 87 3.05 2.67 -7.18
CA PRO A 87 4.13 1.86 -7.70
C PRO A 87 5.51 2.56 -7.67
N GLU A 88 5.51 3.89 -7.54
CA GLU A 88 6.73 4.71 -7.59
C GLU A 88 7.25 5.12 -6.21
N THR A 89 6.39 5.06 -5.21
CA THR A 89 6.69 5.54 -3.86
C THR A 89 6.17 4.57 -2.81
N ASP A 90 6.79 4.53 -1.64
CA ASP A 90 6.29 3.77 -0.48
C ASP A 90 5.10 4.52 0.17
N ALA A 91 4.09 4.86 -0.65
CA ALA A 91 2.90 5.58 -0.25
C ALA A 91 1.63 4.85 -0.66
N PHE A 92 0.57 5.08 0.10
CA PHE A 92 -0.78 4.66 -0.22
C PHE A 92 -1.58 5.83 -0.77
N ILE A 93 -2.59 5.53 -1.59
CA ILE A 93 -3.45 6.51 -2.26
C ILE A 93 -4.89 6.18 -1.91
N LEU A 94 -5.64 7.17 -1.39
CA LEU A 94 -7.09 7.06 -1.20
C LEU A 94 -7.77 7.29 -2.55
N ARG A 95 -8.52 6.31 -3.02
CA ARG A 95 -9.26 6.34 -4.29
C ARG A 95 -10.72 6.75 -4.06
N PRO A 96 -11.27 7.63 -4.89
CA PRO A 96 -12.71 7.97 -4.84
C PRO A 96 -13.61 6.81 -5.28
N THR A 97 -13.07 5.91 -6.12
CA THR A 97 -13.72 4.67 -6.56
C THR A 97 -12.89 3.48 -6.12
N PRO A 98 -13.51 2.41 -5.60
CA PRO A 98 -12.80 1.20 -5.21
C PRO A 98 -12.03 0.62 -6.39
N VAL A 99 -10.83 0.12 -6.14
CA VAL A 99 -10.06 -0.69 -7.10
C VAL A 99 -10.42 -2.16 -6.91
N THR A 100 -10.40 -2.93 -7.99
CA THR A 100 -10.62 -4.37 -7.89
C THR A 100 -9.46 -5.04 -7.14
N TYR A 101 -9.72 -6.24 -6.60
CA TYR A 101 -8.67 -7.05 -5.97
C TYR A 101 -7.47 -7.23 -6.91
N ASP A 102 -7.71 -7.56 -8.17
CA ASP A 102 -6.69 -7.84 -9.17
C ASP A 102 -5.83 -6.61 -9.48
N GLU A 103 -6.46 -5.45 -9.66
CA GLU A 103 -5.75 -4.17 -9.84
C GLU A 103 -4.90 -3.81 -8.63
N LYS A 104 -5.43 -4.02 -7.43
CA LYS A 104 -4.69 -3.76 -6.19
C LYS A 104 -3.49 -4.69 -6.05
N GLN A 105 -3.63 -5.97 -6.36
CA GLN A 105 -2.50 -6.92 -6.32
C GLN A 105 -1.44 -6.57 -7.36
N LEU A 106 -1.83 -6.11 -8.55
CA LEU A 106 -0.89 -5.59 -9.55
C LEU A 106 -0.14 -4.36 -9.05
N SER A 107 -0.82 -3.42 -8.39
CA SER A 107 -0.16 -2.24 -7.79
C SER A 107 0.87 -2.64 -6.72
N ILE A 108 0.54 -3.61 -5.86
CA ILE A 108 1.46 -4.17 -4.87
C ILE A 108 2.66 -4.82 -5.55
N PHE A 109 2.42 -5.67 -6.54
CA PHE A 109 3.45 -6.32 -7.33
C PHE A 109 4.41 -5.31 -7.98
N ASN A 110 3.89 -4.22 -8.55
CA ASN A 110 4.68 -3.18 -9.17
C ASN A 110 5.48 -2.34 -8.16
N SER A 111 5.00 -2.20 -6.93
CA SER A 111 5.71 -1.48 -5.86
C SER A 111 6.93 -2.22 -5.32
N HIS A 112 7.03 -3.52 -5.52
CA HIS A 112 8.19 -4.31 -5.13
C HIS A 112 9.27 -4.30 -6.23
N GLU A 113 10.52 -4.06 -5.84
CA GLU A 113 11.67 -4.10 -6.77
C GLU A 113 12.30 -5.50 -6.86
N LYS A 114 12.26 -6.25 -5.73
CA LYS A 114 12.96 -7.54 -5.63
C LYS A 114 12.17 -8.65 -6.31
N PHE A 115 12.86 -9.46 -7.11
CA PHE A 115 12.31 -10.64 -7.78
C PHE A 115 11.56 -11.57 -6.82
N ASN A 116 12.16 -11.93 -5.68
CA ASN A 116 11.54 -12.82 -4.71
C ASN A 116 10.25 -12.30 -4.09
N ASP A 117 10.10 -11.00 -3.95
CA ASP A 117 8.88 -10.40 -3.43
C ASP A 117 7.78 -10.43 -4.51
N LYS A 118 8.12 -10.18 -5.78
CA LYS A 118 7.22 -10.37 -6.92
C LYS A 118 6.74 -11.81 -7.08
N VAL A 119 7.61 -12.80 -6.85
CA VAL A 119 7.22 -14.22 -6.83
C VAL A 119 6.21 -14.51 -5.72
N LYS A 120 6.41 -13.95 -4.52
CA LYS A 120 5.45 -14.10 -3.41
C LYS A 120 4.10 -13.46 -3.74
N ASP A 121 4.10 -12.28 -4.37
CA ASP A 121 2.88 -11.60 -4.76
C ASP A 121 2.08 -12.40 -5.78
N LEU A 122 2.75 -12.95 -6.81
CA LEU A 122 2.10 -13.82 -7.79
C LEU A 122 1.52 -15.08 -7.13
N LYS A 123 2.29 -15.76 -6.26
CA LYS A 123 1.80 -16.93 -5.51
C LYS A 123 0.62 -16.57 -4.63
N LYS A 124 0.65 -15.42 -3.98
CA LYS A 124 -0.48 -14.92 -3.19
C LYS A 124 -1.70 -14.67 -4.06
N PHE A 125 -1.54 -14.02 -5.20
CA PHE A 125 -2.62 -13.78 -6.17
C PHE A 125 -3.32 -15.08 -6.55
N LEU A 126 -2.56 -16.12 -6.89
CA LEU A 126 -3.09 -17.43 -7.25
C LEU A 126 -3.77 -18.12 -6.06
N SER A 127 -3.19 -18.06 -4.85
CA SER A 127 -3.76 -18.67 -3.64
C SER A 127 -5.05 -18.02 -3.18
N ASP A 128 -5.16 -16.71 -3.33
CA ASP A 128 -6.33 -15.91 -2.93
C ASP A 128 -7.43 -15.90 -4.02
N LYS A 129 -7.31 -16.75 -5.04
CA LYS A 129 -8.24 -16.90 -6.17
C LYS A 129 -8.38 -15.62 -7.01
N GLY A 130 -7.29 -14.93 -7.26
CA GLY A 130 -7.23 -13.87 -8.26
C GLY A 130 -7.67 -14.38 -9.64
N ASN A 131 -8.27 -13.50 -10.43
CA ASN A 131 -8.75 -13.87 -11.76
C ASN A 131 -7.58 -14.01 -12.73
N THR A 132 -7.27 -15.27 -13.12
CA THR A 132 -6.19 -15.59 -14.07
C THR A 132 -6.47 -15.14 -15.51
N ASP A 133 -7.70 -14.74 -15.80
CA ASP A 133 -8.08 -14.16 -17.11
C ASP A 133 -8.06 -12.62 -17.08
N SER A 134 -7.59 -12.01 -15.98
CA SER A 134 -7.55 -10.55 -15.84
C SER A 134 -6.30 -9.95 -16.52
N GLU A 135 -6.43 -8.70 -17.00
CA GLU A 135 -5.30 -7.93 -17.51
C GLU A 135 -4.19 -7.77 -16.46
N SER A 136 -4.58 -7.68 -15.19
CA SER A 136 -3.64 -7.60 -14.06
C SER A 136 -2.78 -8.84 -13.92
N PHE A 137 -3.37 -10.03 -14.07
CA PHE A 137 -2.62 -11.29 -14.08
C PHE A 137 -1.66 -11.36 -15.26
N TYR A 138 -2.14 -11.06 -16.47
CA TYR A 138 -1.27 -11.04 -17.66
C TYR A 138 -0.11 -10.07 -17.52
N ALA A 139 -0.31 -8.91 -16.89
CA ALA A 139 0.77 -7.96 -16.63
C ALA A 139 1.83 -8.53 -15.66
N MET A 140 1.41 -9.25 -14.61
CA MET A 140 2.34 -9.93 -13.68
C MET A 140 3.15 -11.02 -14.41
N ILE A 141 2.50 -11.87 -15.21
CA ILE A 141 3.15 -12.93 -15.99
C ILE A 141 4.13 -12.34 -17.01
N GLN A 142 3.75 -11.25 -17.65
CA GLN A 142 4.60 -10.57 -18.64
C GLN A 142 5.94 -10.07 -18.06
N TYR A 143 5.96 -9.72 -16.77
CA TYR A 143 7.22 -9.39 -16.08
C TYR A 143 8.20 -10.56 -16.10
N PHE A 144 7.76 -11.77 -15.76
CA PHE A 144 8.61 -12.99 -15.77
C PHE A 144 8.98 -13.41 -17.18
N SER A 145 8.06 -13.33 -18.14
CA SER A 145 8.32 -13.60 -19.54
C SER A 145 9.42 -12.70 -20.12
N LYS A 146 9.41 -11.41 -19.79
CA LYS A 146 10.46 -10.47 -20.22
C LYS A 146 11.84 -10.83 -19.68
N ILE A 147 11.93 -11.35 -18.45
CA ILE A 147 13.21 -11.85 -17.89
C ILE A 147 13.74 -13.00 -18.74
N LEU A 148 12.87 -13.94 -19.11
CA LEU A 148 13.27 -15.08 -19.97
C LEU A 148 13.68 -14.64 -21.37
N GLU A 149 12.93 -13.71 -21.97
CA GLU A 149 13.25 -13.16 -23.30
C GLU A 149 14.58 -12.43 -23.34
N ALA A 150 14.85 -11.59 -22.32
CA ALA A 150 16.09 -10.82 -22.25
C ALA A 150 17.35 -11.69 -22.10
N ARG A 151 17.19 -12.95 -21.71
CA ARG A 151 18.30 -13.88 -21.39
C ARG A 151 18.36 -15.10 -22.28
N LYS A 152 17.56 -15.16 -23.35
CA LYS A 152 17.60 -16.28 -24.34
C LYS A 152 18.98 -16.56 -24.89
N ASP A 153 19.83 -15.55 -24.96
CA ASP A 153 21.19 -15.67 -25.54
C ASP A 153 22.31 -15.82 -24.50
N GLN A 154 21.97 -15.84 -23.20
CA GLN A 154 22.95 -15.99 -22.13
C GLN A 154 22.93 -17.43 -21.58
N SER A 155 24.04 -18.13 -21.70
CA SER A 155 24.18 -19.54 -21.28
C SER A 155 24.34 -19.73 -19.75
N SER A 156 24.15 -18.70 -18.94
CA SER A 156 24.21 -18.76 -17.46
C SER A 156 22.82 -18.83 -16.85
N ALA A 157 22.52 -19.98 -16.25
CA ALA A 157 21.31 -20.17 -15.45
C ALA A 157 21.42 -19.39 -14.12
N ASP A 158 21.03 -18.11 -14.12
CA ASP A 158 20.89 -17.38 -12.86
C ASP A 158 19.55 -17.73 -12.16
N PRO A 159 19.46 -17.48 -10.82
CA PRO A 159 18.30 -17.87 -10.05
C PRO A 159 16.96 -17.23 -10.50
N GLU A 160 17.00 -16.02 -11.08
CA GLU A 160 15.80 -15.33 -11.54
C GLU A 160 15.26 -15.93 -12.83
N THR A 161 16.15 -16.29 -13.75
CA THR A 161 15.78 -16.99 -14.99
C THR A 161 15.21 -18.37 -14.69
N MET A 162 15.86 -19.14 -13.81
CA MET A 162 15.35 -20.45 -13.37
C MET A 162 14.01 -20.32 -12.65
N GLY A 163 13.87 -19.33 -11.75
CA GLY A 163 12.62 -19.07 -11.04
C GLY A 163 11.48 -18.65 -11.98
N SER A 164 11.76 -17.85 -13.01
CA SER A 164 10.76 -17.45 -14.01
C SER A 164 10.30 -18.63 -14.86
N TYR A 165 11.19 -19.54 -15.24
CA TYR A 165 10.84 -20.78 -15.92
C TYR A 165 9.85 -21.61 -15.11
N LEU A 166 10.19 -21.90 -13.84
CA LEU A 166 9.36 -22.71 -12.97
C LEU A 166 7.97 -22.10 -12.70
N LEU A 167 7.84 -20.78 -12.77
CA LEU A 167 6.55 -20.09 -12.56
C LEU A 167 5.66 -20.09 -13.80
N LEU A 168 6.22 -20.24 -14.99
CA LEU A 168 5.47 -20.18 -16.25
C LEU A 168 5.16 -21.58 -16.81
N ASP A 169 5.76 -22.62 -16.25
CA ASP A 169 5.59 -24.02 -16.70
C ASP A 169 4.50 -24.78 -15.88
N ASP A 170 4.04 -24.19 -14.76
CA ASP A 170 2.92 -24.65 -13.93
C ASP A 170 1.59 -24.01 -14.38
#